data_f66670e39f0b4ce90e47411f3914ae55
#
_entry.id   f66670e39f0b4ce90e47411f3914ae55
#
_cell.length_a   1.000
_cell.length_b   1.000
_cell.length_c   1.000
_cell.angle_alpha   90.00
_cell.angle_beta   90.00
_cell.angle_gamma   90.00
#
_symmetry.space_group_name_H-M   'P 1'
#
loop_
_entity.id
_entity.type
_entity.pdbx_description
1 polymer ?
#
loop_
_entity_poly.entity_id
_entity_poly.type
_entity_poly.pdbx_seq_one_letter_code
_entity_poly.pdbx_strand_id
1 'polypeptide(L)'
;MIPKEKMRLDVKWATRQRLQYIEIMAWYAGVVARSDVARAFGLSDPAATKDLKLYSDLAPGNLVYNHSVFGFVPGEGFSAVFADLAPAAVLPVIAANLAVANGPYGATLIYGLATASLPLPARLPGQQTLAQITRAIHGRRKLRVGYRSLSSRDSPAARMIEPHTLVDTGLRWHVRAYNEESCDFRDFVLSRITAAECLDTPAESSVQYDDDWVEQVSLRLAPHSGLDAVRRESLLLDYGASGDLIEVNVRRALLGYVLQRLNIDTTPDHSMNPNAFQLMLLNRDEIEPFAGWAFR
;
A
#
# COMPACT_ATOMS: atom_id res chain seq x y z
N MET A 1 -7.11 1.78 -41.41
CA MET A 1 -7.66 1.17 -40.16
C MET A 1 -6.59 1.36 -39.08
N ILE A 2 -6.91 2.05 -37.98
CA ILE A 2 -5.96 2.27 -36.88
C ILE A 2 -5.72 0.93 -36.18
N PRO A 3 -4.47 0.51 -35.92
CA PRO A 3 -4.17 -0.72 -35.21
C PRO A 3 -4.87 -0.74 -33.82
N LYS A 4 -5.46 -1.88 -33.43
CA LYS A 4 -6.18 -2.02 -32.14
C LYS A 4 -5.32 -1.63 -30.92
N GLU A 5 -4.03 -1.88 -30.99
CA GLU A 5 -3.06 -1.51 -29.98
C GLU A 5 -2.97 0.02 -29.78
N LYS A 6 -2.99 0.78 -30.87
CA LYS A 6 -3.01 2.24 -30.82
C LYS A 6 -4.34 2.79 -30.28
N MET A 7 -5.48 2.13 -30.58
CA MET A 7 -6.77 2.48 -30.00
C MET A 7 -6.84 2.22 -28.47
N ARG A 8 -6.14 1.21 -27.96
CA ARG A 8 -6.05 0.91 -26.53
C ARG A 8 -5.28 1.99 -25.76
N LEU A 9 -4.26 2.60 -26.38
CA LEU A 9 -3.46 3.68 -25.81
C LEU A 9 -4.22 5.01 -25.80
N ASP A 10 -5.13 5.25 -26.74
CA ASP A 10 -5.89 6.50 -26.89
C ASP A 10 -7.15 6.58 -26.00
N VAL A 11 -7.45 5.55 -25.19
CA VAL A 11 -8.60 5.56 -24.29
C VAL A 11 -8.38 6.60 -23.18
N LYS A 12 -9.32 7.57 -23.07
CA LYS A 12 -9.28 8.60 -22.02
C LYS A 12 -9.23 7.95 -20.63
N TRP A 13 -8.49 8.56 -19.73
CA TRP A 13 -8.24 8.04 -18.38
C TRP A 13 -9.52 7.59 -17.66
N ALA A 14 -10.55 8.42 -17.59
CA ALA A 14 -11.81 8.07 -16.93
C ALA A 14 -12.50 6.85 -17.55
N THR A 15 -12.46 6.70 -18.88
CA THR A 15 -12.99 5.52 -19.56
C THR A 15 -12.13 4.29 -19.23
N ARG A 16 -10.80 4.44 -19.24
CA ARG A 16 -9.87 3.35 -18.89
C ARG A 16 -10.15 2.78 -17.50
N GLN A 17 -10.43 3.63 -16.51
CA GLN A 17 -10.81 3.17 -15.16
C GLN A 17 -12.07 2.30 -15.16
N ARG A 18 -13.06 2.65 -15.99
CA ARG A 18 -14.28 1.85 -16.13
C ARG A 18 -14.04 0.53 -16.85
N LEU A 19 -13.14 0.51 -17.85
CA LEU A 19 -12.74 -0.74 -18.51
C LEU A 19 -11.95 -1.66 -17.59
N GLN A 20 -11.09 -1.12 -16.73
CA GLN A 20 -10.41 -1.88 -15.67
C GLN A 20 -11.41 -2.49 -14.68
N TYR A 21 -12.41 -1.73 -14.25
CA TYR A 21 -13.47 -2.22 -13.39
C TYR A 21 -14.24 -3.38 -14.04
N ILE A 22 -14.55 -3.28 -15.33
CA ILE A 22 -15.22 -4.35 -16.08
C ILE A 22 -14.40 -5.63 -16.05
N GLU A 23 -13.07 -5.56 -16.25
CA GLU A 23 -12.19 -6.73 -16.20
C GLU A 23 -12.11 -7.35 -14.81
N ILE A 24 -11.95 -6.53 -13.78
CA ILE A 24 -11.90 -7.00 -12.38
C ILE A 24 -13.22 -7.69 -11.99
N MET A 25 -14.36 -7.08 -12.32
CA MET A 25 -15.67 -7.68 -12.04
C MET A 25 -15.87 -8.98 -12.80
N ALA A 26 -15.58 -8.99 -14.10
CA ALA A 26 -15.73 -10.20 -14.90
C ALA A 26 -14.90 -11.36 -14.35
N TRP A 27 -13.63 -11.09 -13.99
CA TRP A 27 -12.71 -12.12 -13.54
C TRP A 27 -12.97 -12.59 -12.11
N TYR A 28 -13.12 -11.65 -11.16
CA TYR A 28 -13.20 -11.96 -9.74
C TYR A 28 -14.62 -12.16 -9.21
N ALA A 29 -15.61 -11.50 -9.78
CA ALA A 29 -17.02 -11.74 -9.46
C ALA A 29 -17.70 -12.75 -10.43
N GLY A 30 -17.02 -13.11 -11.51
CA GLY A 30 -17.53 -14.05 -12.52
C GLY A 30 -18.59 -13.45 -13.47
N VAL A 31 -19.06 -12.24 -13.20
CA VAL A 31 -20.08 -11.56 -14.00
C VAL A 31 -19.96 -10.05 -13.84
N VAL A 32 -20.23 -9.31 -14.90
CA VAL A 32 -20.43 -7.86 -14.88
C VAL A 32 -21.68 -7.49 -15.67
N ALA A 33 -22.58 -6.79 -15.01
CA ALA A 33 -23.80 -6.27 -15.65
C ALA A 33 -23.66 -4.76 -15.94
N ARG A 34 -24.49 -4.27 -16.86
CA ARG A 34 -24.59 -2.83 -17.13
C ARG A 34 -24.88 -2.01 -15.86
N SER A 35 -25.79 -2.52 -15.02
CA SER A 35 -26.14 -1.91 -13.74
C SER A 35 -24.97 -1.78 -12.78
N ASP A 36 -24.01 -2.69 -12.82
CA ASP A 36 -22.82 -2.63 -11.96
C ASP A 36 -21.92 -1.47 -12.37
N VAL A 37 -21.66 -1.33 -13.67
CA VAL A 37 -20.88 -0.20 -14.21
C VAL A 37 -21.58 1.13 -13.94
N ALA A 38 -22.90 1.18 -14.18
CA ALA A 38 -23.72 2.38 -13.94
C ALA A 38 -23.64 2.80 -12.47
N ARG A 39 -23.83 1.88 -11.53
CA ARG A 39 -23.78 2.11 -10.09
C ARG A 39 -22.39 2.51 -9.62
N ALA A 40 -21.35 1.79 -10.06
CA ALA A 40 -19.98 2.03 -9.60
C ALA A 40 -19.47 3.43 -9.97
N PHE A 41 -19.91 3.98 -11.09
CA PHE A 41 -19.40 5.27 -11.61
C PHE A 41 -20.46 6.38 -11.67
N GLY A 42 -21.66 6.15 -11.16
CA GLY A 42 -22.75 7.14 -11.21
C GLY A 42 -23.19 7.48 -12.64
N LEU A 43 -23.17 6.49 -13.55
CA LEU A 43 -23.50 6.67 -14.95
C LEU A 43 -24.96 6.33 -15.26
N SER A 44 -25.46 6.86 -16.37
CA SER A 44 -26.69 6.37 -16.97
C SER A 44 -26.50 5.00 -17.64
N ASP A 45 -27.55 4.20 -17.70
CA ASP A 45 -27.56 2.90 -18.37
C ASP A 45 -27.04 2.94 -19.83
N PRO A 46 -27.42 3.92 -20.66
CA PRO A 46 -26.85 4.05 -22.00
C PRO A 46 -25.35 4.28 -22.01
N ALA A 47 -24.82 5.06 -21.04
CA ALA A 47 -23.36 5.29 -20.93
C ALA A 47 -22.62 4.02 -20.53
N ALA A 48 -23.13 3.27 -19.56
CA ALA A 48 -22.56 1.98 -19.17
C ALA A 48 -22.60 0.94 -20.32
N THR A 49 -23.71 0.92 -21.08
CA THR A 49 -23.81 0.08 -22.29
C THR A 49 -22.74 0.44 -23.33
N LYS A 50 -22.47 1.74 -23.52
CA LYS A 50 -21.42 2.21 -24.42
C LYS A 50 -20.03 1.76 -23.98
N ASP A 51 -19.75 1.77 -22.68
CA ASP A 51 -18.47 1.29 -22.15
C ASP A 51 -18.30 -0.23 -22.34
N LEU A 52 -19.33 -1.03 -22.07
CA LEU A 52 -19.32 -2.48 -22.32
C LEU A 52 -19.12 -2.80 -23.81
N LYS A 53 -19.78 -2.05 -24.70
CA LYS A 53 -19.59 -2.19 -26.13
C LYS A 53 -18.16 -1.83 -26.55
N LEU A 54 -17.65 -0.70 -26.07
CA LEU A 54 -16.29 -0.28 -26.33
C LEU A 54 -15.28 -1.34 -25.86
N TYR A 55 -15.51 -1.92 -24.68
CA TYR A 55 -14.67 -3.00 -24.18
C TYR A 55 -14.68 -4.20 -25.12
N SER A 56 -15.88 -4.65 -25.55
CA SER A 56 -16.02 -5.78 -26.49
C SER A 56 -15.33 -5.50 -27.82
N ASP A 57 -15.34 -4.26 -28.31
CA ASP A 57 -14.66 -3.86 -29.55
C ASP A 57 -13.12 -3.88 -29.39
N LEU A 58 -12.59 -3.49 -28.21
CA LEU A 58 -11.16 -3.44 -27.94
C LEU A 58 -10.57 -4.80 -27.50
N ALA A 59 -11.38 -5.66 -26.88
CA ALA A 59 -11.01 -6.98 -26.40
C ALA A 59 -12.03 -8.05 -26.86
N PRO A 60 -12.10 -8.34 -28.16
CA PRO A 60 -13.06 -9.28 -28.70
C PRO A 60 -12.90 -10.68 -28.10
N GLY A 61 -14.01 -11.28 -27.68
CA GLY A 61 -14.06 -12.62 -27.09
C GLY A 61 -13.73 -12.66 -25.57
N ASN A 62 -13.27 -11.56 -24.98
CA ASN A 62 -13.05 -11.52 -23.54
C ASN A 62 -14.34 -11.62 -22.72
N LEU A 63 -15.43 -11.08 -23.22
CA LEU A 63 -16.73 -11.13 -22.57
C LEU A 63 -17.77 -11.78 -23.47
N VAL A 64 -18.58 -12.65 -22.87
CA VAL A 64 -19.72 -13.32 -23.51
C VAL A 64 -20.97 -12.99 -22.69
N TYR A 65 -22.04 -12.54 -23.37
CA TYR A 65 -23.30 -12.29 -22.67
C TYR A 65 -23.97 -13.61 -22.27
N ASN A 66 -24.33 -13.74 -21.01
CA ASN A 66 -25.02 -14.89 -20.48
C ASN A 66 -26.44 -14.50 -20.01
N HIS A 67 -27.45 -15.06 -20.68
CA HIS A 67 -28.85 -14.77 -20.39
C HIS A 67 -29.30 -15.26 -19.01
N SER A 68 -28.68 -16.31 -18.46
CA SER A 68 -29.06 -16.88 -17.16
C SER A 68 -28.69 -15.97 -15.98
N VAL A 69 -27.66 -15.16 -16.14
CA VAL A 69 -27.20 -14.20 -15.11
C VAL A 69 -27.44 -12.74 -15.51
N PHE A 70 -28.06 -12.51 -16.68
CA PHE A 70 -28.34 -11.17 -17.22
C PHE A 70 -27.11 -10.25 -17.28
N GLY A 71 -25.92 -10.81 -17.55
CA GLY A 71 -24.64 -10.10 -17.52
C GLY A 71 -23.63 -10.73 -18.47
N PHE A 72 -22.47 -10.10 -18.51
CA PHE A 72 -21.31 -10.58 -19.27
C PHE A 72 -20.42 -11.42 -18.36
N VAL A 73 -20.05 -12.59 -18.82
CA VAL A 73 -19.12 -13.51 -18.14
C VAL A 73 -17.80 -13.58 -18.91
N PRO A 74 -16.67 -13.97 -18.27
CA PRO A 74 -15.42 -14.19 -18.97
C PRO A 74 -15.57 -15.24 -20.07
N GLY A 75 -15.07 -14.94 -21.27
CA GLY A 75 -14.95 -15.92 -22.35
C GLY A 75 -13.80 -16.91 -22.08
N GLU A 76 -13.77 -18.04 -22.77
CA GLU A 76 -12.74 -19.08 -22.60
C GLU A 76 -11.29 -18.56 -22.79
N GLY A 77 -11.10 -17.60 -23.67
CA GLY A 77 -9.81 -16.96 -23.93
C GLY A 77 -9.59 -15.63 -23.21
N PHE A 78 -10.27 -15.40 -22.08
CA PHE A 78 -10.18 -14.14 -21.35
C PHE A 78 -8.73 -13.78 -21.01
N SER A 79 -8.31 -12.58 -21.40
CA SER A 79 -7.00 -12.02 -21.10
C SER A 79 -7.14 -10.53 -20.81
N ALA A 80 -6.73 -10.09 -19.62
CA ALA A 80 -6.84 -8.69 -19.23
C ALA A 80 -6.04 -7.77 -20.17
N VAL A 81 -6.63 -6.63 -20.49
CA VAL A 81 -6.07 -5.62 -21.40
C VAL A 81 -5.82 -4.31 -20.68
N PHE A 82 -6.64 -3.98 -19.70
CA PHE A 82 -6.67 -2.71 -19.00
C PHE A 82 -6.29 -2.83 -17.54
N ALA A 83 -6.62 -3.96 -16.88
CA ALA A 83 -6.34 -4.22 -15.47
C ALA A 83 -5.12 -5.12 -15.29
N ASP A 84 -4.34 -4.87 -14.25
CA ASP A 84 -3.48 -5.90 -13.67
C ASP A 84 -4.35 -6.75 -12.75
N LEU A 85 -4.53 -8.02 -13.11
CA LEU A 85 -5.36 -8.97 -12.34
C LEU A 85 -4.54 -9.76 -11.31
N ALA A 86 -3.27 -9.44 -11.10
CA ALA A 86 -2.51 -10.06 -10.02
C ALA A 86 -3.21 -9.80 -8.66
N PRO A 87 -3.29 -10.79 -7.76
CA PRO A 87 -3.92 -10.60 -6.44
C PRO A 87 -3.34 -9.40 -5.67
N ALA A 88 -2.03 -9.17 -5.76
CA ALA A 88 -1.35 -8.03 -5.14
C ALA A 88 -1.83 -6.67 -5.66
N ALA A 89 -2.28 -6.57 -6.91
CA ALA A 89 -2.83 -5.36 -7.49
C ALA A 89 -4.33 -5.19 -7.17
N VAL A 90 -5.10 -6.29 -7.17
CA VAL A 90 -6.57 -6.25 -7.05
C VAL A 90 -7.04 -6.14 -5.59
N LEU A 91 -6.43 -6.87 -4.65
CA LEU A 91 -6.86 -6.85 -3.24
C LEU A 91 -6.84 -5.45 -2.61
N PRO A 92 -5.80 -4.61 -2.81
CA PRO A 92 -5.81 -3.22 -2.33
C PRO A 92 -6.94 -2.38 -2.91
N VAL A 93 -7.28 -2.58 -4.20
CA VAL A 93 -8.38 -1.86 -4.86
C VAL A 93 -9.73 -2.24 -4.26
N ILE A 94 -9.97 -3.53 -4.01
CA ILE A 94 -11.18 -4.01 -3.34
C ILE A 94 -11.24 -3.48 -1.90
N ALA A 95 -10.13 -3.53 -1.16
CA ALA A 95 -10.05 -3.04 0.22
C ALA A 95 -10.25 -1.51 0.32
N ALA A 96 -9.70 -0.73 -0.62
CA ALA A 96 -9.88 0.73 -0.67
C ALA A 96 -11.35 1.12 -0.87
N ASN A 97 -12.12 0.35 -1.62
CA ASN A 97 -13.56 0.58 -1.80
C ASN A 97 -14.36 0.40 -0.51
N LEU A 98 -13.92 -0.46 0.40
CA LEU A 98 -14.54 -0.59 1.72
C LEU A 98 -14.41 0.70 2.53
N ALA A 99 -13.26 1.35 2.50
CA ALA A 99 -13.01 2.61 3.22
C ALA A 99 -13.90 3.75 2.71
N VAL A 100 -14.20 3.81 1.42
CA VAL A 100 -15.13 4.79 0.83
C VAL A 100 -16.58 4.42 1.10
N ALA A 101 -16.91 3.13 1.08
CA ALA A 101 -18.26 2.61 1.30
C ALA A 101 -18.75 2.77 2.75
N ASN A 102 -17.85 2.84 3.73
CA ASN A 102 -18.18 3.08 5.15
C ASN A 102 -18.33 4.57 5.51
N GLY A 103 -18.40 5.46 4.53
CA GLY A 103 -18.71 6.87 4.71
C GLY A 103 -20.15 7.12 5.15
N PRO A 104 -20.51 8.37 5.53
CA PRO A 104 -21.82 8.74 6.10
C PRO A 104 -23.04 8.49 5.20
N TYR A 105 -22.85 8.11 3.94
CA TYR A 105 -23.92 7.92 2.94
C TYR A 105 -24.29 6.45 2.67
N GLY A 106 -23.79 5.50 3.47
CA GLY A 106 -24.11 4.08 3.36
C GLY A 106 -23.19 3.32 2.39
N ALA A 107 -22.97 2.03 2.70
CA ALA A 107 -22.00 1.21 1.99
C ALA A 107 -22.60 0.63 0.71
N THR A 108 -22.22 1.17 -0.43
CA THR A 108 -22.37 0.45 -1.68
C THR A 108 -21.04 -0.21 -2.02
N LEU A 109 -21.00 -1.54 -1.91
CA LEU A 109 -19.82 -2.31 -2.32
C LEU A 109 -19.66 -2.21 -3.84
N ILE A 110 -18.69 -1.45 -4.32
CA ILE A 110 -18.47 -1.21 -5.75
C ILE A 110 -18.21 -2.53 -6.47
N TYR A 111 -17.39 -3.41 -5.87
CA TYR A 111 -17.10 -4.73 -6.43
C TYR A 111 -18.03 -5.85 -5.91
N GLY A 112 -19.04 -5.55 -5.11
CA GLY A 112 -19.95 -6.55 -4.55
C GLY A 112 -19.29 -7.51 -3.53
N LEU A 113 -18.03 -7.27 -3.16
CA LEU A 113 -17.25 -8.13 -2.26
C LEU A 113 -17.15 -7.48 -0.88
N ALA A 114 -17.58 -8.22 0.15
CA ALA A 114 -17.41 -7.78 1.53
C ALA A 114 -15.95 -8.00 1.97
N THR A 115 -15.34 -6.94 2.51
CA THR A 115 -14.00 -6.99 3.11
C THR A 115 -14.04 -6.45 4.52
N ALA A 116 -13.11 -6.86 5.35
CA ALA A 116 -12.93 -6.35 6.71
C ALA A 116 -11.45 -6.05 6.97
N SER A 117 -11.18 -5.04 7.79
CA SER A 117 -9.84 -4.71 8.27
C SER A 117 -9.77 -4.85 9.78
N LEU A 118 -8.55 -5.01 10.31
CA LEU A 118 -8.35 -5.03 11.75
C LEU A 118 -8.84 -3.70 12.38
N PRO A 119 -9.61 -3.74 13.47
CA PRO A 119 -10.13 -2.55 14.16
C PRO A 119 -9.04 -1.88 15.01
N LEU A 120 -7.95 -1.46 14.40
CA LEU A 120 -6.86 -0.79 15.07
C LEU A 120 -7.23 0.68 15.37
N PRO A 121 -6.76 1.25 16.49
CA PRO A 121 -6.90 2.68 16.76
C PRO A 121 -6.35 3.51 15.60
N ALA A 122 -7.12 4.49 15.12
CA ALA A 122 -6.77 5.26 13.92
C ALA A 122 -5.44 6.01 14.02
N ARG A 123 -5.06 6.52 15.21
CA ARG A 123 -3.76 7.18 15.50
C ARG A 123 -3.37 8.21 14.42
N LEU A 124 -4.33 9.07 14.05
CA LEU A 124 -4.19 10.06 12.98
C LEU A 124 -3.97 11.47 13.57
N PRO A 125 -3.33 12.38 12.82
CA PRO A 125 -3.25 13.79 13.18
C PRO A 125 -4.60 14.48 12.91
N GLY A 126 -4.76 15.71 13.43
CA GLY A 126 -5.89 16.55 13.04
C GLY A 126 -5.85 16.91 11.53
N GLN A 127 -7.02 17.15 10.96
CA GLN A 127 -7.17 17.47 9.53
C GLN A 127 -6.27 18.64 9.09
N GLN A 128 -6.24 19.72 9.87
CA GLN A 128 -5.43 20.91 9.56
C GLN A 128 -3.93 20.57 9.59
N THR A 129 -3.49 19.79 10.59
CA THR A 129 -2.10 19.34 10.70
C THR A 129 -1.68 18.51 9.49
N LEU A 130 -2.51 17.54 9.09
CA LEU A 130 -2.25 16.73 7.91
C LEU A 130 -2.16 17.58 6.64
N ALA A 131 -3.06 18.56 6.46
CA ALA A 131 -3.05 19.45 5.31
C ALA A 131 -1.75 20.28 5.21
N GLN A 132 -1.21 20.75 6.34
CA GLN A 132 0.07 21.45 6.35
C GLN A 132 1.24 20.55 5.98
N ILE A 133 1.26 19.32 6.49
CA ILE A 133 2.29 18.32 6.16
C ILE A 133 2.27 17.99 4.67
N THR A 134 1.09 17.68 4.12
CA THR A 134 0.98 17.30 2.71
C THR A 134 1.31 18.46 1.76
N ARG A 135 0.98 19.69 2.13
CA ARG A 135 1.37 20.90 1.38
C ARG A 135 2.89 21.11 1.40
N ALA A 136 3.53 20.89 2.54
CA ALA A 136 4.99 21.00 2.66
C ALA A 136 5.69 19.96 1.77
N ILE A 137 5.24 18.69 1.79
CA ILE A 137 5.78 17.65 0.92
C ILE A 137 5.56 18.00 -0.56
N HIS A 138 4.33 18.34 -0.94
CA HIS A 138 3.99 18.67 -2.34
C HIS A 138 4.77 19.87 -2.85
N GLY A 139 4.87 20.93 -2.03
CA GLY A 139 5.55 22.17 -2.37
C GLY A 139 7.05 22.15 -2.15
N ARG A 140 7.63 21.06 -1.60
CA ARG A 140 9.03 20.96 -1.18
C ARG A 140 9.42 22.16 -0.30
N ARG A 141 8.71 22.30 0.83
CA ARG A 141 8.87 23.44 1.74
C ARG A 141 9.24 22.97 3.14
N LYS A 142 9.88 23.85 3.90
CA LYS A 142 10.13 23.65 5.33
C LYS A 142 8.80 23.63 6.09
N LEU A 143 8.76 22.85 7.15
CA LEU A 143 7.59 22.68 8.01
C LEU A 143 7.99 22.89 9.46
N ARG A 144 7.35 23.84 10.13
CA ARG A 144 7.46 24.01 11.58
C ARG A 144 6.45 23.11 12.26
N VAL A 145 6.89 22.24 13.18
CA VAL A 145 6.02 21.28 13.87
C VAL A 145 6.17 21.36 15.39
N GLY A 146 5.04 21.30 16.09
CA GLY A 146 5.01 20.90 17.49
C GLY A 146 4.99 19.38 17.55
N TYR A 147 5.98 18.74 18.18
CA TYR A 147 6.09 17.29 18.21
C TYR A 147 6.24 16.76 19.62
N ARG A 148 5.49 15.69 19.95
CA ARG A 148 5.62 14.96 21.23
C ARG A 148 6.35 13.65 21.00
N SER A 149 7.63 13.62 21.39
CA SER A 149 8.43 12.40 21.39
C SER A 149 8.09 11.52 22.60
N LEU A 150 8.46 10.24 22.51
CA LEU A 150 8.50 9.33 23.68
C LEU A 150 9.88 9.34 24.37
N SER A 151 10.85 10.03 23.78
CA SER A 151 12.18 10.18 24.38
C SER A 151 12.10 11.19 25.52
N SER A 152 12.67 10.84 26.69
CA SER A 152 12.75 11.72 27.87
C SER A 152 13.67 12.94 27.66
N ARG A 153 14.40 12.98 26.55
CA ARG A 153 15.35 14.06 26.21
C ARG A 153 14.73 15.17 25.35
N ASP A 154 13.47 15.00 24.93
CA ASP A 154 12.85 15.94 24.02
C ASP A 154 12.24 17.15 24.72
N SER A 155 12.67 18.31 24.29
CA SER A 155 12.03 19.59 24.57
C SER A 155 10.66 19.66 23.86
N PRO A 156 9.62 20.27 24.48
CA PRO A 156 8.37 20.57 23.80
C PRO A 156 8.49 21.69 22.74
N ALA A 157 9.72 22.12 22.41
CA ALA A 157 9.97 23.19 21.46
C ALA A 157 9.49 22.80 20.05
N ALA A 158 9.08 23.81 19.28
CA ALA A 158 8.77 23.63 17.87
C ALA A 158 10.05 23.22 17.11
N ARG A 159 9.92 22.24 16.23
CA ARG A 159 11.02 21.75 15.38
C ARG A 159 10.84 22.22 13.96
N MET A 160 11.96 22.48 13.30
CA MET A 160 11.98 22.70 11.86
C MET A 160 12.35 21.40 11.16
N ILE A 161 11.48 20.94 10.26
CA ILE A 161 11.69 19.72 9.48
C ILE A 161 11.47 19.98 8.00
N GLU A 162 12.08 19.17 7.15
CA GLU A 162 11.91 19.19 5.69
C GLU A 162 11.32 17.84 5.26
N PRO A 163 9.98 17.74 5.18
CA PRO A 163 9.31 16.46 4.94
C PRO A 163 9.34 16.07 3.46
N HIS A 164 9.55 14.78 3.16
CA HIS A 164 9.54 14.29 1.78
C HIS A 164 8.61 13.12 1.49
N THR A 165 8.28 12.26 2.46
CA THR A 165 7.46 11.06 2.19
C THR A 165 6.56 10.70 3.37
N LEU A 166 5.31 10.34 3.07
CA LEU A 166 4.41 9.69 4.03
C LEU A 166 4.66 8.18 4.03
N VAL A 167 4.74 7.57 5.21
CA VAL A 167 5.00 6.14 5.40
C VAL A 167 3.87 5.51 6.19
N ASP A 168 3.20 4.52 5.62
CA ASP A 168 2.29 3.64 6.34
C ASP A 168 3.03 2.37 6.77
N THR A 169 3.15 2.15 8.07
CA THR A 169 3.75 0.93 8.62
C THR A 169 2.73 -0.19 8.87
N GLY A 170 1.47 0.02 8.48
CA GLY A 170 0.35 -0.87 8.79
C GLY A 170 -0.10 -0.82 10.27
N LEU A 171 0.62 -0.11 11.14
CA LEU A 171 0.25 0.15 12.54
C LEU A 171 -0.03 1.63 12.79
N ARG A 172 0.61 2.50 12.05
CA ARG A 172 0.50 3.96 12.15
C ARG A 172 1.21 4.63 10.99
N TRP A 173 0.83 5.86 10.74
CA TRP A 173 1.45 6.72 9.74
C TRP A 173 2.61 7.52 10.32
N HIS A 174 3.65 7.69 9.51
CA HIS A 174 4.80 8.57 9.75
C HIS A 174 4.98 9.53 8.59
N VAL A 175 5.71 10.61 8.85
CA VAL A 175 6.35 11.40 7.81
C VAL A 175 7.87 11.29 7.97
N ARG A 176 8.55 10.90 6.90
CA ARG A 176 10.01 10.92 6.80
C ARG A 176 10.45 12.33 6.44
N ALA A 177 11.37 12.89 7.22
CA ALA A 177 11.81 14.28 7.09
C ALA A 177 13.25 14.46 7.55
N TYR A 178 13.96 15.41 6.96
CA TYR A 178 15.17 15.94 7.54
C TYR A 178 14.80 16.81 8.74
N ASN A 179 15.48 16.60 9.86
CA ASN A 179 15.33 17.39 11.08
C ASN A 179 16.51 18.34 11.21
N GLU A 180 16.28 19.64 11.09
CA GLU A 180 17.35 20.64 11.16
C GLU A 180 18.07 20.65 12.52
N GLU A 181 17.35 20.34 13.61
CA GLU A 181 17.93 20.33 14.96
C GLU A 181 18.98 19.22 15.17
N SER A 182 18.73 18.03 14.59
CA SER A 182 19.66 16.89 14.68
C SER A 182 20.52 16.70 13.44
N CYS A 183 20.35 17.51 12.40
CA CYS A 183 21.02 17.39 11.10
C CYS A 183 20.96 15.98 10.52
N ASP A 184 19.77 15.34 10.60
CA ASP A 184 19.59 13.94 10.25
C ASP A 184 18.15 13.66 9.77
N PHE A 185 17.97 12.64 8.91
CA PHE A 185 16.65 12.20 8.49
C PHE A 185 16.01 11.31 9.54
N ARG A 186 14.75 11.60 9.87
CA ARG A 186 13.99 10.90 10.91
C ARG A 186 12.54 10.68 10.53
N ASP A 187 11.92 9.71 11.21
CA ASP A 187 10.50 9.40 11.08
C ASP A 187 9.72 10.05 12.21
N PHE A 188 8.79 10.93 11.83
CA PHE A 188 7.88 11.59 12.77
C PHE A 188 6.51 10.93 12.72
N VAL A 189 6.04 10.39 13.85
CA VAL A 189 4.71 9.77 13.95
C VAL A 189 3.64 10.84 13.80
N LEU A 190 2.78 10.73 12.79
CA LEU A 190 1.79 11.76 12.46
C LEU A 190 0.88 12.11 13.63
N SER A 191 0.40 11.14 14.40
CA SER A 191 -0.47 11.36 15.55
C SER A 191 0.20 12.07 16.74
N ARG A 192 1.52 12.27 16.69
CA ARG A 192 2.30 13.00 17.71
C ARG A 192 2.65 14.42 17.29
N ILE A 193 2.30 14.80 16.05
CA ILE A 193 2.42 16.17 15.58
C ILE A 193 1.20 16.95 16.09
N THR A 194 1.40 17.84 17.05
CA THR A 194 0.33 18.59 17.71
C THR A 194 -0.02 19.89 17.00
N ALA A 195 0.93 20.43 16.23
CA ALA A 195 0.75 21.60 15.39
C ALA A 195 1.68 21.50 14.18
N ALA A 196 1.29 22.06 13.05
CA ALA A 196 2.09 22.12 11.85
C ALA A 196 1.82 23.43 11.09
N GLU A 197 2.88 24.04 10.55
CA GLU A 197 2.84 25.24 9.74
C GLU A 197 3.78 25.07 8.54
N CYS A 198 3.22 24.98 7.35
CA CYS A 198 3.99 24.96 6.10
C CYS A 198 4.51 26.37 5.84
N LEU A 199 5.82 26.52 5.75
CA LEU A 199 6.47 27.81 5.52
C LEU A 199 6.63 28.09 4.03
N ASP A 200 6.86 29.36 3.69
CA ASP A 200 7.18 29.74 2.32
C ASP A 200 8.65 29.47 1.94
N THR A 201 9.46 29.09 2.93
CA THR A 201 10.87 28.73 2.74
C THR A 201 11.00 27.38 2.05
N PRO A 202 11.73 27.27 0.93
CA PRO A 202 12.01 26.00 0.28
C PRO A 202 12.79 25.04 1.19
N ALA A 203 12.52 23.74 1.07
CA ALA A 203 13.34 22.68 1.66
C ALA A 203 14.70 22.62 0.92
N GLU A 204 15.78 22.48 1.68
CA GLU A 204 17.16 22.36 1.16
C GLU A 204 17.58 20.90 1.04
N SER A 205 17.02 20.06 1.93
CA SER A 205 17.25 18.62 1.92
C SER A 205 16.16 17.92 1.12
N SER A 206 16.55 17.12 0.14
CA SER A 206 15.63 16.35 -0.68
C SER A 206 15.80 14.85 -0.41
N VAL A 207 14.84 14.05 -0.89
CA VAL A 207 14.82 12.59 -0.75
C VAL A 207 16.10 11.89 -1.23
N GLN A 208 16.83 12.50 -2.18
CA GLN A 208 18.07 11.95 -2.71
C GLN A 208 19.26 12.04 -1.72
N TYR A 209 19.16 12.87 -0.69
CA TYR A 209 20.16 13.01 0.36
C TYR A 209 19.86 12.15 1.59
N ASP A 210 18.73 11.46 1.59
CA ASP A 210 18.38 10.48 2.62
C ASP A 210 18.90 9.10 2.21
N ASP A 211 20.15 8.82 2.56
CA ASP A 211 20.82 7.56 2.23
C ASP A 211 20.01 6.34 2.71
N ASP A 212 19.44 6.40 3.91
CA ASP A 212 18.61 5.32 4.45
C ASP A 212 17.29 5.11 3.68
N TRP A 213 16.83 6.17 2.99
CA TRP A 213 15.65 6.06 2.12
C TRP A 213 16.00 5.58 0.72
N VAL A 214 17.13 5.99 0.19
CA VAL A 214 17.58 5.63 -1.18
C VAL A 214 18.10 4.21 -1.22
N GLU A 215 18.90 3.81 -0.25
CA GLU A 215 19.51 2.49 -0.21
C GLU A 215 18.53 1.40 0.24
N GLN A 216 18.67 0.24 -0.39
CA GLN A 216 17.91 -0.97 -0.06
C GLN A 216 18.85 -2.05 0.45
N VAL A 217 18.35 -2.83 1.39
CA VAL A 217 19.05 -3.99 1.95
C VAL A 217 18.14 -5.20 1.87
N SER A 218 18.69 -6.37 1.56
CA SER A 218 17.95 -7.62 1.56
C SER A 218 17.88 -8.19 2.97
N LEU A 219 16.65 -8.34 3.51
CA LEU A 219 16.40 -9.17 4.69
C LEU A 219 16.39 -10.62 4.25
N ARG A 220 17.27 -11.42 4.82
CA ARG A 220 17.31 -12.86 4.61
C ARG A 220 16.64 -13.55 5.79
N LEU A 221 15.49 -14.17 5.53
CA LEU A 221 14.64 -14.77 6.54
C LEU A 221 14.47 -16.26 6.27
N ALA A 222 14.27 -17.02 7.34
CA ALA A 222 13.87 -18.43 7.25
C ALA A 222 12.76 -18.73 8.25
N PRO A 223 11.96 -19.79 8.03
CA PRO A 223 11.06 -20.30 9.04
C PRO A 223 11.82 -20.68 10.30
N HIS A 224 11.27 -20.32 11.47
CA HIS A 224 11.92 -20.54 12.76
C HIS A 224 12.28 -22.01 12.98
N SER A 225 13.50 -22.27 13.44
CA SER A 225 14.03 -23.64 13.65
C SER A 225 13.22 -24.49 14.64
N GLY A 226 12.53 -23.87 15.58
CA GLY A 226 11.62 -24.51 16.52
C GLY A 226 10.27 -24.95 15.95
N LEU A 227 9.98 -24.69 14.68
CA LEU A 227 8.80 -25.19 13.98
C LEU A 227 9.07 -26.55 13.36
N ASP A 228 8.05 -27.43 13.32
CA ASP A 228 8.12 -28.72 12.61
C ASP A 228 8.20 -28.52 11.08
N ALA A 229 8.57 -29.58 10.35
CA ALA A 229 8.77 -29.50 8.91
C ALA A 229 7.52 -29.05 8.12
N VAL A 230 6.33 -29.47 8.52
CA VAL A 230 5.08 -29.14 7.83
C VAL A 230 4.76 -27.64 7.96
N ARG A 231 4.95 -27.08 9.17
CA ARG A 231 4.75 -25.63 9.40
C ARG A 231 5.79 -24.80 8.66
N ARG A 232 7.03 -25.24 8.61
CA ARG A 232 8.10 -24.56 7.86
C ARG A 232 7.79 -24.53 6.37
N GLU A 233 7.36 -25.64 5.79
CA GLU A 233 6.95 -25.72 4.38
C GLU A 233 5.74 -24.81 4.10
N SER A 234 4.74 -24.78 4.98
CA SER A 234 3.58 -23.90 4.85
C SER A 234 3.98 -22.41 4.85
N LEU A 235 4.91 -22.01 5.72
CA LEU A 235 5.41 -20.62 5.75
C LEU A 235 6.18 -20.27 4.47
N LEU A 236 7.00 -21.16 3.95
CA LEU A 236 7.71 -20.92 2.68
C LEU A 236 6.71 -20.71 1.53
N LEU A 237 5.62 -21.48 1.51
CA LEU A 237 4.53 -21.30 0.57
C LEU A 237 3.84 -19.94 0.73
N ASP A 238 3.53 -19.51 1.96
CA ASP A 238 2.89 -18.21 2.25
C ASP A 238 3.72 -17.03 1.72
N TYR A 239 5.04 -17.15 1.80
CA TYR A 239 5.96 -16.11 1.31
C TYR A 239 6.39 -16.30 -0.15
N GLY A 240 5.88 -17.31 -0.85
CA GLY A 240 6.23 -17.61 -2.23
C GLY A 240 7.72 -17.95 -2.43
N ALA A 241 8.35 -18.52 -1.41
CA ALA A 241 9.77 -18.83 -1.45
C ALA A 241 10.06 -20.04 -2.37
N SER A 242 11.12 -19.95 -3.16
CA SER A 242 11.58 -21.02 -4.06
C SER A 242 12.67 -21.89 -3.42
N GLY A 243 12.66 -22.09 -2.12
CA GLY A 243 13.64 -22.82 -1.34
C GLY A 243 13.47 -22.49 0.14
N ASP A 244 14.50 -22.71 0.95
CA ASP A 244 14.44 -22.48 2.41
C ASP A 244 14.65 -21.02 2.82
N LEU A 245 14.84 -20.10 1.86
CA LEU A 245 15.15 -18.70 2.07
C LEU A 245 14.03 -17.80 1.58
N ILE A 246 13.65 -16.85 2.41
CA ILE A 246 12.74 -15.76 2.09
C ILE A 246 13.56 -14.46 2.03
N GLU A 247 13.63 -13.84 0.87
CA GLU A 247 14.35 -12.57 0.67
C GLU A 247 13.37 -11.42 0.50
N VAL A 248 13.55 -10.36 1.30
CA VAL A 248 12.72 -9.15 1.24
C VAL A 248 13.62 -7.93 1.09
N ASN A 249 13.56 -7.26 -0.06
CA ASN A 249 14.29 -6.02 -0.28
C ASN A 249 13.56 -4.84 0.39
N VAL A 250 14.24 -4.17 1.30
CA VAL A 250 13.66 -3.11 2.14
C VAL A 250 14.59 -1.89 2.15
N ARG A 251 14.02 -0.68 2.09
CA ARG A 251 14.77 0.54 2.35
C ARG A 251 15.35 0.51 3.76
N ARG A 252 16.61 0.93 3.96
CA ARG A 252 17.25 0.96 5.30
C ARG A 252 16.38 1.65 6.33
N ALA A 253 15.79 2.79 6.00
CA ALA A 253 14.88 3.52 6.87
C ALA A 253 13.66 2.72 7.37
N LEU A 254 13.24 1.67 6.65
CA LEU A 254 12.04 0.89 6.95
C LEU A 254 12.34 -0.47 7.58
N LEU A 255 13.59 -0.88 7.69
CA LEU A 255 14.01 -2.19 8.20
C LEU A 255 13.37 -2.53 9.55
N GLY A 256 13.51 -1.66 10.54
CA GLY A 256 12.98 -1.92 11.87
C GLY A 256 11.46 -2.06 11.92
N TYR A 257 10.73 -1.35 11.03
CA TYR A 257 9.28 -1.51 10.93
C TYR A 257 8.89 -2.85 10.32
N VAL A 258 9.63 -3.33 9.31
CA VAL A 258 9.40 -4.65 8.71
C VAL A 258 9.69 -5.76 9.71
N LEU A 259 10.82 -5.69 10.44
CA LEU A 259 11.17 -6.65 11.49
C LEU A 259 10.06 -6.76 12.54
N GLN A 260 9.54 -5.63 13.01
CA GLN A 260 8.43 -5.61 13.98
C GLN A 260 7.10 -6.08 13.37
N ARG A 261 6.81 -5.66 12.13
CA ARG A 261 5.53 -6.00 11.48
C ARG A 261 5.40 -7.48 11.19
N LEU A 262 6.48 -8.13 10.78
CA LEU A 262 6.54 -9.56 10.51
C LEU A 262 6.83 -10.38 11.78
N ASN A 263 7.04 -9.70 12.91
CA ASN A 263 7.34 -10.33 14.19
C ASN A 263 8.50 -11.32 14.08
N ILE A 264 9.63 -10.82 13.53
CA ILE A 264 10.82 -11.63 13.24
C ILE A 264 11.64 -11.84 14.51
N ASP A 265 12.09 -13.07 14.74
CA ASP A 265 13.09 -13.36 15.77
C ASP A 265 14.45 -12.78 15.33
N THR A 266 14.88 -11.75 16.04
CA THR A 266 16.15 -11.06 15.81
C THR A 266 17.20 -11.43 16.87
N THR A 267 16.95 -12.38 17.76
CA THR A 267 17.93 -12.82 18.75
C THR A 267 19.10 -13.56 18.08
N PRO A 268 20.33 -13.48 18.63
CA PRO A 268 21.47 -14.16 18.01
C PRO A 268 21.35 -15.68 17.95
N ASP A 269 20.63 -16.27 18.89
CA ASP A 269 20.45 -17.71 19.07
C ASP A 269 19.06 -18.20 18.63
N HIS A 270 18.22 -17.30 18.08
CA HIS A 270 16.85 -17.59 17.67
C HIS A 270 16.03 -18.27 18.79
N SER A 271 16.14 -17.75 20.01
CA SER A 271 15.53 -18.34 21.20
C SER A 271 14.10 -17.90 21.49
N MET A 272 13.50 -17.05 20.64
CA MET A 272 12.13 -16.60 20.82
C MET A 272 11.13 -17.73 20.58
N ASN A 273 9.93 -17.59 21.14
CA ASN A 273 8.86 -18.57 20.96
C ASN A 273 8.43 -18.69 19.48
N PRO A 274 8.64 -19.85 18.81
CA PRO A 274 8.35 -20.02 17.39
C PRO A 274 6.88 -19.86 17.02
N ASN A 275 5.95 -20.01 17.96
CA ASN A 275 4.53 -19.76 17.69
C ASN A 275 4.19 -18.26 17.59
N ALA A 276 5.00 -17.40 18.19
CA ALA A 276 4.84 -15.95 18.12
C ALA A 276 5.80 -15.32 17.09
N PHE A 277 6.98 -15.90 16.93
CA PHE A 277 8.03 -15.44 16.02
C PHE A 277 8.31 -16.55 15.00
N GLN A 278 7.48 -16.60 13.98
CA GLN A 278 7.52 -17.68 13.00
C GLN A 278 8.69 -17.60 12.02
N LEU A 279 9.29 -16.41 11.90
CA LEU A 279 10.46 -16.14 11.05
C LEU A 279 11.66 -15.77 11.92
N MET A 280 12.84 -16.15 11.48
CA MET A 280 14.12 -15.75 12.08
C MET A 280 14.96 -14.98 11.05
N LEU A 281 15.75 -14.01 11.54
CA LEU A 281 16.65 -13.20 10.74
C LEU A 281 17.99 -13.90 10.59
N LEU A 282 18.43 -14.17 9.35
CA LEU A 282 19.67 -14.89 9.08
C LEU A 282 20.89 -13.96 8.94
N ASN A 283 20.69 -12.72 8.54
CA ASN A 283 21.78 -11.77 8.31
C ASN A 283 21.76 -10.61 9.32
N ARG A 284 21.67 -10.96 10.61
CA ARG A 284 21.59 -10.00 11.72
C ARG A 284 22.68 -8.92 11.66
N ASP A 285 23.93 -9.31 11.48
CA ASP A 285 25.08 -8.38 11.54
C ASP A 285 25.05 -7.31 10.44
N GLU A 286 24.43 -7.63 9.30
CA GLU A 286 24.24 -6.69 8.18
C GLU A 286 23.12 -5.67 8.46
N ILE A 287 22.11 -6.05 9.27
CA ILE A 287 20.87 -5.30 9.47
C ILE A 287 20.89 -4.47 10.77
N GLU A 288 21.47 -4.99 11.84
CA GLU A 288 21.47 -4.37 13.18
C GLU A 288 21.99 -2.92 13.18
N PRO A 289 23.05 -2.56 12.41
CA PRO A 289 23.55 -1.19 12.38
C PRO A 289 22.50 -0.14 11.96
N PHE A 290 21.51 -0.52 11.16
CA PHE A 290 20.49 0.38 10.63
C PHE A 290 19.15 0.32 11.40
N ALA A 291 18.91 -0.75 12.13
CA ALA A 291 17.62 -1.02 12.75
C ALA A 291 17.74 -1.51 14.21
N GLY A 292 18.83 -1.18 14.90
CA GLY A 292 19.15 -1.68 16.25
C GLY A 292 18.03 -1.49 17.28
N TRP A 293 17.20 -0.45 17.13
CA TRP A 293 16.06 -0.19 18.00
C TRP A 293 14.94 -1.25 17.89
N ALA A 294 14.93 -2.06 16.84
CA ALA A 294 13.94 -3.13 16.59
C ALA A 294 14.45 -4.52 17.03
N PHE A 295 15.73 -4.62 17.42
CA PHE A 295 16.34 -5.88 17.82
C PHE A 295 16.04 -6.21 19.28
N ARG A 296 16.04 -7.51 19.55
CA ARG A 296 15.83 -8.10 20.87
C ARG A 296 17.04 -8.92 21.28
#